data_775f04a3e2ce1c6cc0778c994f0c814d
#
_entry.id   775f04a3e2ce1c6cc0778c994f0c814d
#
_cell.length_a   1.000
_cell.length_b   1.000
_cell.length_c   1.000
_cell.angle_alpha   90.00
_cell.angle_beta   90.00
_cell.angle_gamma   90.00
#
_symmetry.space_group_name_H-M   'P 1'
#
loop_
_entity.id
_entity.type
_entity.pdbx_description
1 polymer ?
#
loop_
_entity_poly.entity_id
_entity_poly.type
_entity_poly.pdbx_seq_one_letter_code
_entity_poly.pdbx_strand_id
1 'polypeptide(L)'
;MIEAVQGNAPPTGSSVTRADGDWLRATGLVKSFRARKVVKGVSIEVRAGEVVGLLGPNGAEKTTIFDMIVGLCQPDEGAIALKEETITDLPMYRRARKGIGYLPQESSVFRRLSVEDNILAILEMLDYSRSERRDRVDALLKELDLSHIRTSMAYALSGGERRRLEITRALATSPSFMLLDEPFAGIDPIAVADIQHIITRLKEKEIGILITDHNVQETLSITDRAYIINEGLILEAGSPESIVKSETARAVYLGERFKL
;
A
#
# COMPACT_ATOMS: atom_id res chain seq x y z
N MET A 1 34.11 13.36 -19.86
CA MET A 1 33.89 11.91 -20.05
C MET A 1 33.32 11.41 -18.73
N ILE A 2 32.03 11.22 -18.66
CA ILE A 2 31.35 10.67 -17.49
C ILE A 2 30.93 9.26 -17.91
N GLU A 3 31.55 8.26 -17.27
CA GLU A 3 31.28 6.84 -17.51
C GLU A 3 29.82 6.51 -17.12
N ALA A 4 29.16 5.78 -18.00
CA ALA A 4 27.84 5.23 -17.80
C ALA A 4 27.88 4.19 -16.69
N VAL A 5 27.21 4.47 -15.58
CA VAL A 5 26.95 3.48 -14.53
C VAL A 5 25.94 2.47 -15.08
N GLN A 6 26.40 1.26 -15.30
CA GLN A 6 25.59 0.09 -15.69
C GLN A 6 24.52 -0.16 -14.62
N GLY A 7 23.30 -0.41 -15.08
CA GLY A 7 22.15 -0.71 -14.23
C GLY A 7 22.43 -1.92 -13.31
N ASN A 8 22.40 -1.67 -12.01
CA ASN A 8 22.50 -2.70 -11.00
C ASN A 8 21.24 -3.55 -11.00
N ALA A 9 21.41 -4.83 -11.32
CA ALA A 9 20.45 -5.86 -10.97
C ALA A 9 20.27 -5.89 -9.43
N PRO A 10 19.10 -6.25 -8.89
CA PRO A 10 18.89 -6.33 -7.46
C PRO A 10 19.92 -7.30 -6.84
N PRO A 11 20.45 -6.99 -5.64
CA PRO A 11 21.46 -7.85 -5.00
C PRO A 11 20.86 -9.24 -4.74
N THR A 12 21.47 -10.26 -5.33
CA THR A 12 21.21 -11.67 -5.01
C THR A 12 21.80 -11.98 -3.63
N GLY A 13 21.00 -11.72 -2.60
CA GLY A 13 21.33 -12.06 -1.21
C GLY A 13 20.72 -13.41 -0.83
N SER A 14 21.60 -14.38 -0.56
CA SER A 14 21.45 -15.65 0.16
C SER A 14 20.05 -16.24 0.35
N SER A 15 19.86 -17.39 -0.30
CA SER A 15 18.79 -18.37 -0.23
C SER A 15 18.30 -18.68 1.21
N VAL A 16 17.12 -18.17 1.54
CA VAL A 16 16.18 -18.90 2.38
C VAL A 16 15.05 -19.32 1.42
N THR A 17 15.03 -20.59 1.05
CA THR A 17 13.94 -21.24 0.32
C THR A 17 12.71 -21.27 1.20
N ARG A 18 11.97 -20.14 1.27
CA ARG A 18 10.52 -20.14 1.54
C ARG A 18 9.86 -20.56 0.25
N ALA A 19 8.90 -21.49 0.31
CA ALA A 19 8.05 -21.85 -0.81
C ALA A 19 7.59 -20.57 -1.52
N ASP A 20 7.59 -20.57 -2.88
CA ASP A 20 7.18 -19.44 -3.69
C ASP A 20 5.73 -19.06 -3.34
N GLY A 21 5.56 -18.18 -2.35
CA GLY A 21 4.28 -17.58 -1.99
C GLY A 21 3.83 -16.58 -3.07
N ASP A 22 2.55 -16.26 -3.06
CA ASP A 22 1.97 -15.23 -3.92
C ASP A 22 2.74 -13.91 -3.82
N TRP A 23 2.90 -13.21 -4.93
CA TRP A 23 3.58 -11.92 -4.99
C TRP A 23 2.88 -10.92 -5.93
N LEU A 24 3.04 -9.63 -5.62
CA LEU A 24 2.73 -8.49 -6.47
C LEU A 24 4.07 -7.85 -6.88
N ARG A 25 4.33 -7.78 -8.19
CA ARG A 25 5.60 -7.28 -8.71
C ARG A 25 5.39 -6.22 -9.77
N ALA A 26 6.09 -5.11 -9.61
CA ALA A 26 6.27 -4.08 -10.63
C ALA A 26 7.74 -4.14 -11.09
N THR A 27 7.99 -4.19 -12.39
CA THR A 27 9.33 -4.36 -12.96
C THR A 27 9.61 -3.29 -14.00
N GLY A 28 10.65 -2.49 -13.77
CA GLY A 28 11.15 -1.52 -14.74
C GLY A 28 10.15 -0.42 -15.10
N LEU A 29 9.28 0.00 -14.15
CA LEU A 29 8.25 0.99 -14.42
C LEU A 29 8.83 2.32 -14.83
N VAL A 30 8.37 2.83 -15.97
CA VAL A 30 8.69 4.16 -16.49
C VAL A 30 7.41 4.95 -16.67
N LYS A 31 7.43 6.23 -16.30
CA LYS A 31 6.34 7.16 -16.56
C LYS A 31 6.86 8.53 -16.90
N SER A 32 6.27 9.13 -17.94
CA SER A 32 6.54 10.51 -18.34
C SER A 32 5.24 11.30 -18.37
N PHE A 33 5.27 12.51 -17.87
CA PHE A 33 4.20 13.49 -18.08
C PHE A 33 4.73 14.63 -18.94
N ARG A 34 4.09 14.82 -20.11
CA ARG A 34 4.58 15.72 -21.17
C ARG A 34 6.00 15.29 -21.59
N ALA A 35 7.00 16.17 -21.46
CA ALA A 35 8.39 15.88 -21.83
C ALA A 35 9.28 15.46 -20.64
N ARG A 36 8.72 15.31 -19.42
CA ARG A 36 9.48 15.00 -18.21
C ARG A 36 9.26 13.55 -17.80
N LYS A 37 10.32 12.75 -17.79
CA LYS A 37 10.32 11.40 -17.19
C LYS A 37 10.33 11.53 -15.68
N VAL A 38 9.23 11.11 -15.03
CA VAL A 38 9.03 11.23 -13.58
C VAL A 38 9.34 9.92 -12.85
N VAL A 39 9.03 8.76 -13.42
CA VAL A 39 9.45 7.45 -12.93
C VAL A 39 10.42 6.84 -13.93
N LYS A 40 11.57 6.34 -13.44
CA LYS A 40 12.75 6.08 -14.26
C LYS A 40 13.26 4.63 -14.14
N GLY A 41 12.38 3.65 -14.33
CA GLY A 41 12.75 2.22 -14.29
C GLY A 41 12.63 1.61 -12.90
N VAL A 42 11.61 1.98 -12.16
CA VAL A 42 11.36 1.49 -10.79
C VAL A 42 10.90 0.05 -10.77
N SER A 43 11.53 -0.77 -9.93
CA SER A 43 11.12 -2.15 -9.65
C SER A 43 10.82 -2.34 -8.17
N ILE A 44 9.63 -2.89 -7.86
CA ILE A 44 9.14 -3.14 -6.50
C ILE A 44 8.49 -4.51 -6.47
N GLU A 45 8.71 -5.25 -5.40
CA GLU A 45 8.08 -6.54 -5.13
C GLU A 45 7.48 -6.54 -3.72
N VAL A 46 6.29 -7.12 -3.58
CA VAL A 46 5.62 -7.37 -2.30
C VAL A 46 5.19 -8.83 -2.29
N ARG A 47 5.49 -9.56 -1.22
CA ARG A 47 5.06 -10.95 -1.03
C ARG A 47 3.84 -11.03 -0.14
N ALA A 48 3.08 -12.12 -0.26
CA ALA A 48 2.01 -12.42 0.69
C ALA A 48 2.57 -12.46 2.12
N GLY A 49 1.87 -11.85 3.07
CA GLY A 49 2.33 -11.75 4.46
C GLY A 49 3.56 -10.86 4.68
N GLU A 50 3.89 -9.98 3.74
CA GLU A 50 4.98 -9.01 3.87
C GLU A 50 4.43 -7.57 3.91
N VAL A 51 5.00 -6.73 4.76
CA VAL A 51 4.76 -5.27 4.74
C VAL A 51 5.99 -4.58 4.15
N VAL A 52 5.80 -3.92 3.02
CA VAL A 52 6.84 -3.21 2.28
C VAL A 52 6.58 -1.72 2.30
N GLY A 53 7.56 -0.93 2.76
CA GLY A 53 7.52 0.53 2.73
C GLY A 53 8.04 1.10 1.40
N LEU A 54 7.34 2.09 0.83
CA LEU A 54 7.85 2.94 -0.25
C LEU A 54 8.00 4.35 0.29
N LEU A 55 9.20 4.73 0.65
CA LEU A 55 9.51 5.96 1.38
C LEU A 55 10.35 6.92 0.53
N GLY A 56 10.22 8.21 0.79
CA GLY A 56 10.97 9.23 0.08
C GLY A 56 10.35 10.62 0.27
N PRO A 57 11.07 11.68 -0.10
CA PRO A 57 10.60 13.05 0.05
C PRO A 57 9.35 13.34 -0.79
N ASN A 58 8.74 14.51 -0.56
CA ASN A 58 7.65 15.00 -1.40
C ASN A 58 8.14 15.20 -2.83
N GLY A 59 7.33 14.79 -3.82
CA GLY A 59 7.71 14.82 -5.23
C GLY A 59 8.67 13.70 -5.67
N ALA A 60 8.92 12.71 -4.81
CA ALA A 60 9.70 11.52 -5.19
C ALA A 60 8.93 10.55 -6.10
N GLU A 61 7.66 10.84 -6.43
CA GLU A 61 6.78 10.09 -7.33
C GLU A 61 6.17 8.80 -6.72
N LYS A 62 6.04 8.74 -5.39
CA LYS A 62 5.43 7.60 -4.69
C LYS A 62 4.00 7.34 -5.17
N THR A 63 3.15 8.37 -5.17
CA THR A 63 1.74 8.29 -5.61
C THR A 63 1.63 7.87 -7.08
N THR A 64 2.52 8.37 -7.97
CA THR A 64 2.55 7.95 -9.37
C THR A 64 2.83 6.45 -9.50
N ILE A 65 3.72 5.89 -8.68
CA ILE A 65 4.00 4.45 -8.66
C ILE A 65 2.79 3.67 -8.14
N PHE A 66 2.15 4.14 -7.06
CA PHE A 66 0.91 3.55 -6.55
C PHE A 66 -0.18 3.55 -7.62
N ASP A 67 -0.41 4.68 -8.28
CA ASP A 67 -1.40 4.81 -9.36
C ASP A 67 -1.15 3.83 -10.50
N MET A 68 0.11 3.61 -10.87
CA MET A 68 0.47 2.61 -11.88
C MET A 68 0.15 1.20 -11.39
N ILE A 69 0.49 0.84 -10.14
CA ILE A 69 0.26 -0.50 -9.59
C ILE A 69 -1.24 -0.76 -9.39
N VAL A 70 -2.00 0.24 -8.96
CA VAL A 70 -3.47 0.14 -8.77
C VAL A 70 -4.21 0.12 -10.12
N GLY A 71 -3.64 0.71 -11.17
CA GLY A 71 -4.25 0.80 -12.51
C GLY A 71 -5.06 2.06 -12.75
N LEU A 72 -4.78 3.14 -12.02
CA LEU A 72 -5.28 4.48 -12.27
C LEU A 72 -4.47 5.20 -13.35
N CYS A 73 -3.20 4.83 -13.50
CA CYS A 73 -2.29 5.35 -14.52
C CYS A 73 -1.59 4.18 -15.22
N GLN A 74 -1.43 4.24 -16.54
CA GLN A 74 -0.65 3.26 -17.29
C GLN A 74 0.84 3.63 -17.27
N PRO A 75 1.76 2.69 -17.01
CA PRO A 75 3.19 2.91 -17.24
C PRO A 75 3.47 3.07 -18.74
N ASP A 76 4.49 3.84 -19.09
CA ASP A 76 4.95 3.98 -20.48
C ASP A 76 5.85 2.80 -20.87
N GLU A 77 6.61 2.25 -19.88
CA GLU A 77 7.44 1.05 -20.02
C GLU A 77 7.37 0.24 -18.71
N GLY A 78 7.76 -1.03 -18.79
CA GLY A 78 7.77 -1.96 -17.66
C GLY A 78 6.51 -2.80 -17.58
N ALA A 79 6.42 -3.62 -16.53
CA ALA A 79 5.32 -4.56 -16.36
C ALA A 79 4.89 -4.64 -14.90
N ILE A 80 3.60 -4.94 -14.68
CA ILE A 80 3.04 -5.22 -13.38
C ILE A 80 2.41 -6.62 -13.44
N ALA A 81 2.77 -7.46 -12.48
CA ALA A 81 2.27 -8.82 -12.41
C ALA A 81 1.76 -9.13 -11.00
N LEU A 82 0.66 -9.86 -10.93
CA LEU A 82 0.10 -10.43 -9.72
C LEU A 82 0.21 -11.94 -9.82
N LYS A 83 0.99 -12.55 -8.94
CA LYS A 83 1.42 -13.93 -9.10
C LYS A 83 2.11 -14.08 -10.46
N GLU A 84 1.74 -15.07 -11.25
CA GLU A 84 2.31 -15.28 -12.59
C GLU A 84 1.57 -14.52 -13.71
N GLU A 85 0.50 -13.79 -13.36
CA GLU A 85 -0.32 -13.10 -14.36
C GLU A 85 0.09 -11.63 -14.52
N THR A 86 0.36 -11.23 -15.78
CA THR A 86 0.57 -9.82 -16.12
C THR A 86 -0.75 -9.06 -16.07
N ILE A 87 -0.77 -7.98 -15.29
CA ILE A 87 -1.96 -7.14 -15.07
C ILE A 87 -1.75 -5.70 -15.56
N THR A 88 -0.66 -5.41 -16.27
CA THR A 88 -0.26 -4.06 -16.67
C THR A 88 -1.39 -3.32 -17.38
N ASP A 89 -2.07 -3.96 -18.33
CA ASP A 89 -3.12 -3.34 -19.15
C ASP A 89 -4.52 -3.40 -18.51
N LEU A 90 -4.63 -4.03 -17.35
CA LEU A 90 -5.91 -4.14 -16.67
C LEU A 90 -6.26 -2.83 -15.94
N PRO A 91 -7.48 -2.31 -16.11
CA PRO A 91 -7.97 -1.16 -15.35
C PRO A 91 -8.18 -1.53 -13.89
N MET A 92 -8.19 -0.51 -13.00
CA MET A 92 -8.28 -0.63 -11.54
C MET A 92 -9.35 -1.63 -11.08
N TYR A 93 -10.58 -1.56 -11.63
CA TYR A 93 -11.67 -2.44 -11.20
C TYR A 93 -11.41 -3.94 -11.47
N ARG A 94 -10.67 -4.27 -12.53
CA ARG A 94 -10.25 -5.65 -12.83
C ARG A 94 -9.15 -6.10 -11.89
N ARG A 95 -8.20 -5.22 -11.57
CA ARG A 95 -7.15 -5.52 -10.58
C ARG A 95 -7.74 -5.72 -9.17
N ALA A 96 -8.74 -4.93 -8.81
CA ALA A 96 -9.48 -5.12 -7.55
C ALA A 96 -10.15 -6.49 -7.46
N ARG A 97 -10.80 -6.95 -8.55
CA ARG A 97 -11.40 -8.30 -8.62
C ARG A 97 -10.37 -9.42 -8.60
N LYS A 98 -9.12 -9.15 -8.93
CA LYS A 98 -8.01 -10.11 -8.83
C LYS A 98 -7.35 -10.13 -7.46
N GLY A 99 -7.79 -9.26 -6.55
CA GLY A 99 -7.31 -9.24 -5.17
C GLY A 99 -6.33 -8.12 -4.83
N ILE A 100 -6.36 -6.99 -5.55
CA ILE A 100 -5.63 -5.79 -5.17
C ILE A 100 -6.58 -4.80 -4.49
N GLY A 101 -6.41 -4.60 -3.17
CA GLY A 101 -7.10 -3.57 -2.40
C GLY A 101 -6.31 -2.25 -2.44
N TYR A 102 -7.03 -1.12 -2.38
CA TYR A 102 -6.41 0.19 -2.37
C TYR A 102 -7.06 1.12 -1.35
N LEU A 103 -6.24 1.74 -0.54
CA LEU A 103 -6.59 2.81 0.39
C LEU A 103 -5.94 4.10 -0.10
N PRO A 104 -6.69 5.02 -0.71
CA PRO A 104 -6.15 6.30 -1.20
C PRO A 104 -5.80 7.24 -0.06
N GLN A 105 -4.96 8.23 -0.35
CA GLN A 105 -4.62 9.32 0.56
C GLN A 105 -5.87 10.15 0.92
N GLU A 106 -6.69 10.48 -0.08
CA GLU A 106 -7.93 11.22 0.14
C GLU A 106 -9.04 10.33 0.68
N SER A 107 -9.88 10.89 1.55
CA SER A 107 -10.99 10.16 2.15
C SER A 107 -11.99 9.67 1.11
N SER A 108 -12.24 8.36 1.12
CA SER A 108 -13.08 7.66 0.14
C SER A 108 -14.46 7.24 0.67
N VAL A 109 -14.80 7.56 1.95
CA VAL A 109 -16.08 7.15 2.54
C VAL A 109 -17.28 7.82 1.90
N PHE A 110 -18.38 7.10 1.77
CA PHE A 110 -19.68 7.67 1.41
C PHE A 110 -20.26 8.42 2.62
N ARG A 111 -19.98 9.71 2.71
CA ARG A 111 -20.25 10.54 3.90
C ARG A 111 -21.71 10.50 4.40
N ARG A 112 -22.67 10.30 3.50
CA ARG A 112 -24.12 10.28 3.79
C ARG A 112 -24.68 8.87 4.00
N LEU A 113 -23.82 7.86 4.08
CA LEU A 113 -24.17 6.49 4.44
C LEU A 113 -23.70 6.19 5.86
N SER A 114 -24.39 5.25 6.52
CA SER A 114 -23.92 4.69 7.79
C SER A 114 -22.61 3.91 7.61
N VAL A 115 -21.95 3.54 8.71
CA VAL A 115 -20.77 2.66 8.70
C VAL A 115 -21.12 1.33 8.04
N GLU A 116 -22.24 0.71 8.40
CA GLU A 116 -22.72 -0.53 7.80
C GLU A 116 -22.99 -0.38 6.31
N ASP A 117 -23.73 0.67 5.90
CA ASP A 117 -24.10 0.90 4.52
C ASP A 117 -22.87 1.19 3.63
N ASN A 118 -21.82 1.79 4.18
CA ASN A 118 -20.55 1.99 3.49
C ASN A 118 -19.89 0.66 3.08
N ILE A 119 -19.97 -0.36 3.95
CA ILE A 119 -19.43 -1.70 3.68
C ILE A 119 -20.38 -2.44 2.74
N LEU A 120 -21.68 -2.38 3.01
CA LEU A 120 -22.71 -3.05 2.23
C LEU A 120 -22.69 -2.61 0.77
N ALA A 121 -22.50 -1.31 0.49
CA ALA A 121 -22.41 -0.77 -0.87
C ALA A 121 -21.27 -1.40 -1.70
N ILE A 122 -20.16 -1.81 -1.08
CA ILE A 122 -19.09 -2.54 -1.77
C ILE A 122 -19.50 -4.01 -2.00
N LEU A 123 -20.08 -4.65 -0.98
CA LEU A 123 -20.49 -6.06 -1.07
C LEU A 123 -21.64 -6.27 -2.07
N GLU A 124 -22.47 -5.26 -2.33
CA GLU A 124 -23.54 -5.34 -3.34
C GLU A 124 -23.00 -5.41 -4.77
N MET A 125 -21.74 -4.99 -5.00
CA MET A 125 -21.08 -5.10 -6.30
C MET A 125 -20.42 -6.48 -6.53
N LEU A 126 -20.51 -7.38 -5.52
CA LEU A 126 -19.92 -8.70 -5.54
C LEU A 126 -21.03 -9.76 -5.54
N ASP A 127 -20.71 -10.98 -6.01
CA ASP A 127 -21.64 -12.09 -6.16
C ASP A 127 -21.92 -12.81 -4.81
N TYR A 128 -22.43 -12.05 -3.82
CA TYR A 128 -22.89 -12.56 -2.52
C TYR A 128 -24.41 -12.53 -2.42
N SER A 129 -25.01 -13.57 -1.84
CA SER A 129 -26.39 -13.54 -1.41
C SER A 129 -26.64 -12.50 -0.30
N ARG A 130 -27.90 -12.17 -0.05
CA ARG A 130 -28.27 -11.19 1.00
C ARG A 130 -27.83 -11.63 2.41
N SER A 131 -27.87 -12.95 2.71
CA SER A 131 -27.39 -13.50 3.97
C SER A 131 -25.87 -13.38 4.09
N GLU A 132 -25.12 -13.81 3.07
CA GLU A 132 -23.67 -13.74 3.06
C GLU A 132 -23.15 -12.31 3.21
N ARG A 133 -23.83 -11.32 2.58
CA ARG A 133 -23.45 -9.89 2.75
C ARG A 133 -23.59 -9.47 4.21
N ARG A 134 -24.68 -9.86 4.91
CA ARG A 134 -24.87 -9.53 6.32
C ARG A 134 -23.81 -10.14 7.20
N ASP A 135 -23.57 -11.45 7.05
CA ASP A 135 -22.56 -12.16 7.82
C ASP A 135 -21.17 -11.54 7.62
N ARG A 136 -20.87 -11.11 6.39
CA ARG A 136 -19.61 -10.48 6.05
C ARG A 136 -19.49 -9.05 6.61
N VAL A 137 -20.57 -8.26 6.60
CA VAL A 137 -20.61 -6.95 7.29
C VAL A 137 -20.34 -7.13 8.77
N ASP A 138 -21.02 -8.08 9.44
CA ASP A 138 -20.84 -8.35 10.86
C ASP A 138 -19.39 -8.76 11.20
N ALA A 139 -18.80 -9.64 10.37
CA ALA A 139 -17.43 -10.06 10.53
C ALA A 139 -16.44 -8.90 10.39
N LEU A 140 -16.58 -8.07 9.34
CA LEU A 140 -15.72 -6.93 9.08
C LEU A 140 -15.83 -5.84 10.15
N LEU A 141 -17.05 -5.52 10.60
CA LEU A 141 -17.28 -4.56 11.68
C LEU A 141 -16.62 -5.01 12.98
N LYS A 142 -16.71 -6.31 13.30
CA LYS A 142 -16.07 -6.88 14.48
C LYS A 142 -14.54 -6.87 14.36
N GLU A 143 -14.04 -7.21 13.18
CA GLU A 143 -12.61 -7.30 12.90
C GLU A 143 -11.89 -5.97 13.08
N LEU A 144 -12.51 -4.86 12.64
CA LEU A 144 -11.94 -3.51 12.67
C LEU A 144 -12.47 -2.64 13.83
N ASP A 145 -13.13 -3.26 14.81
CA ASP A 145 -13.70 -2.60 15.99
C ASP A 145 -14.63 -1.41 15.63
N LEU A 146 -15.54 -1.65 14.68
CA LEU A 146 -16.53 -0.67 14.23
C LEU A 146 -17.97 -1.04 14.64
N SER A 147 -18.18 -2.16 15.34
CA SER A 147 -19.51 -2.66 15.70
C SER A 147 -20.31 -1.67 16.54
N HIS A 148 -19.65 -0.94 17.44
CA HIS A 148 -20.27 0.03 18.36
C HIS A 148 -20.80 1.29 17.64
N ILE A 149 -20.30 1.59 16.44
CA ILE A 149 -20.73 2.75 15.64
C ILE A 149 -21.40 2.32 14.31
N ARG A 150 -21.87 1.09 14.22
CA ARG A 150 -22.48 0.48 13.03
C ARG A 150 -23.47 1.39 12.31
N THR A 151 -24.36 2.05 13.05
CA THR A 151 -25.43 2.91 12.52
C THR A 151 -25.03 4.39 12.44
N SER A 152 -23.83 4.75 12.89
CA SER A 152 -23.33 6.12 12.83
C SER A 152 -23.10 6.52 11.38
N MET A 153 -23.45 7.76 11.04
CA MET A 153 -23.21 8.32 9.71
C MET A 153 -21.72 8.62 9.52
N ALA A 154 -21.16 8.30 8.35
CA ALA A 154 -19.73 8.43 8.09
C ALA A 154 -19.19 9.88 8.22
N TYR A 155 -20.02 10.89 8.05
CA TYR A 155 -19.61 12.30 8.29
C TYR A 155 -19.37 12.63 9.76
N ALA A 156 -19.92 11.84 10.69
CA ALA A 156 -19.81 12.09 12.13
C ALA A 156 -18.61 11.35 12.76
N LEU A 157 -17.88 10.53 12.00
CA LEU A 157 -16.76 9.74 12.48
C LEU A 157 -15.53 10.61 12.78
N SER A 158 -14.80 10.25 13.83
CA SER A 158 -13.44 10.73 14.07
C SER A 158 -12.48 10.35 12.93
N GLY A 159 -11.29 10.94 12.89
CA GLY A 159 -10.28 10.61 11.87
C GLY A 159 -9.90 9.13 11.87
N GLY A 160 -9.63 8.56 13.06
CA GLY A 160 -9.28 7.15 13.23
C GLY A 160 -10.41 6.19 12.86
N GLU A 161 -11.64 6.45 13.31
CA GLU A 161 -12.82 5.64 12.93
C GLU A 161 -13.08 5.67 11.43
N ARG A 162 -12.93 6.85 10.81
CA ARG A 162 -13.06 7.00 9.36
C ARG A 162 -12.00 6.19 8.63
N ARG A 163 -10.74 6.24 9.08
CA ARG A 163 -9.65 5.48 8.48
C ARG A 163 -9.86 3.98 8.62
N ARG A 164 -10.33 3.50 9.78
CA ARG A 164 -10.73 2.10 9.97
C ARG A 164 -11.86 1.70 9.02
N LEU A 165 -12.86 2.54 8.82
CA LEU A 165 -13.95 2.28 7.87
C LEU A 165 -13.44 2.19 6.41
N GLU A 166 -12.50 3.05 6.01
CA GLU A 166 -11.89 3.01 4.68
C GLU A 166 -11.12 1.72 4.44
N ILE A 167 -10.33 1.28 5.43
CA ILE A 167 -9.63 -0.02 5.39
C ILE A 167 -10.65 -1.16 5.32
N THR A 168 -11.72 -1.11 6.13
CA THR A 168 -12.80 -2.11 6.13
C THR A 168 -13.44 -2.26 4.75
N ARG A 169 -13.71 -1.14 4.07
CA ARG A 169 -14.25 -1.14 2.71
C ARG A 169 -13.29 -1.78 1.71
N ALA A 170 -12.00 -1.51 1.79
CA ALA A 170 -11.00 -2.14 0.94
C ALA A 170 -10.92 -3.66 1.21
N LEU A 171 -11.06 -4.10 2.46
CA LEU A 171 -11.08 -5.51 2.85
C LEU A 171 -12.36 -6.25 2.43
N ALA A 172 -13.45 -5.55 2.15
CA ALA A 172 -14.70 -6.16 1.71
C ALA A 172 -14.56 -7.01 0.43
N THR A 173 -13.59 -6.67 -0.43
CA THR A 173 -13.26 -7.44 -1.65
C THR A 173 -12.36 -8.64 -1.41
N SER A 174 -11.96 -8.93 -0.16
CA SER A 174 -11.01 -10.01 0.23
C SER A 174 -9.68 -9.96 -0.55
N PRO A 175 -8.96 -8.86 -0.50
CA PRO A 175 -7.73 -8.70 -1.27
C PRO A 175 -6.62 -9.63 -0.77
N SER A 176 -5.76 -10.10 -1.70
CA SER A 176 -4.48 -10.74 -1.37
C SER A 176 -3.36 -9.74 -1.15
N PHE A 177 -3.50 -8.54 -1.72
CA PHE A 177 -2.55 -7.42 -1.56
C PHE A 177 -3.29 -6.12 -1.29
N MET A 178 -2.74 -5.30 -0.40
CA MET A 178 -3.26 -3.97 -0.05
C MET A 178 -2.21 -2.90 -0.34
N LEU A 179 -2.61 -1.86 -1.05
CA LEU A 179 -1.82 -0.65 -1.22
C LEU A 179 -2.38 0.44 -0.31
N LEU A 180 -1.58 0.95 0.62
CA LEU A 180 -1.98 1.94 1.61
C LEU A 180 -1.22 3.24 1.35
N ASP A 181 -1.91 4.24 0.78
CA ASP A 181 -1.33 5.55 0.49
C ASP A 181 -1.58 6.50 1.67
N GLU A 182 -0.52 6.81 2.40
CA GLU A 182 -0.51 7.66 3.60
C GLU A 182 -1.59 7.29 4.64
N PRO A 183 -1.60 6.04 5.15
CA PRO A 183 -2.63 5.59 6.08
C PRO A 183 -2.63 6.33 7.42
N PHE A 184 -1.54 6.97 7.80
CA PHE A 184 -1.39 7.71 9.07
C PHE A 184 -1.64 9.21 8.92
N ALA A 185 -1.93 9.69 7.69
CA ALA A 185 -2.13 11.12 7.46
C ALA A 185 -3.41 11.64 8.15
N GLY A 186 -3.26 12.74 8.89
CA GLY A 186 -4.39 13.46 9.49
C GLY A 186 -5.14 12.75 10.60
N ILE A 187 -4.54 11.74 11.23
CA ILE A 187 -5.07 11.06 12.41
C ILE A 187 -4.19 11.33 13.65
N ASP A 188 -4.76 11.17 14.83
CA ASP A 188 -4.04 11.36 16.08
C ASP A 188 -3.10 10.18 16.40
N PRO A 189 -2.10 10.36 17.31
CA PRO A 189 -1.11 9.31 17.61
C PRO A 189 -1.72 8.00 18.16
N ILE A 190 -2.86 8.07 18.87
CA ILE A 190 -3.52 6.86 19.40
C ILE A 190 -4.11 6.07 18.21
N ALA A 191 -4.77 6.77 17.29
CA ALA A 191 -5.32 6.15 16.08
C ALA A 191 -4.22 5.61 15.16
N VAL A 192 -3.01 6.20 15.13
CA VAL A 192 -1.86 5.63 14.40
C VAL A 192 -1.54 4.24 14.92
N ALA A 193 -1.43 4.06 16.24
CA ALA A 193 -1.16 2.75 16.85
C ALA A 193 -2.26 1.71 16.50
N ASP A 194 -3.53 2.12 16.49
CA ASP A 194 -4.64 1.25 16.07
C ASP A 194 -4.48 0.79 14.62
N ILE A 195 -4.13 1.70 13.71
CA ILE A 195 -3.91 1.35 12.29
C ILE A 195 -2.69 0.44 12.12
N GLN A 196 -1.61 0.66 12.86
CA GLN A 196 -0.44 -0.23 12.88
C GLN A 196 -0.82 -1.65 13.32
N HIS A 197 -1.64 -1.78 14.36
CA HIS A 197 -2.17 -3.08 14.80
C HIS A 197 -3.02 -3.76 13.71
N ILE A 198 -3.85 -2.99 13.01
CA ILE A 198 -4.63 -3.52 11.89
C ILE A 198 -3.70 -4.03 10.81
N ILE A 199 -2.69 -3.26 10.39
CA ILE A 199 -1.72 -3.66 9.36
C ILE A 199 -1.00 -4.95 9.77
N THR A 200 -0.56 -5.07 11.02
CA THR A 200 0.09 -6.28 11.54
C THR A 200 -0.84 -7.50 11.45
N ARG A 201 -2.11 -7.35 11.84
CA ARG A 201 -3.11 -8.44 11.72
C ARG A 201 -3.41 -8.82 10.28
N LEU A 202 -3.39 -7.88 9.35
CA LEU A 202 -3.55 -8.18 7.92
C LEU A 202 -2.36 -8.97 7.38
N LYS A 203 -1.15 -8.62 7.79
CA LYS A 203 0.06 -9.39 7.50
C LYS A 203 -0.03 -10.84 8.02
N GLU A 204 -0.50 -11.03 9.26
CA GLU A 204 -0.71 -12.36 9.85
C GLU A 204 -1.73 -13.21 9.07
N LYS A 205 -2.63 -12.56 8.33
CA LYS A 205 -3.60 -13.20 7.41
C LYS A 205 -3.03 -13.42 6.00
N GLU A 206 -1.72 -13.36 5.85
CA GLU A 206 -1.02 -13.52 4.57
C GLU A 206 -1.39 -12.46 3.51
N ILE A 207 -1.90 -11.29 3.91
CA ILE A 207 -2.12 -10.17 3.00
C ILE A 207 -0.79 -9.43 2.83
N GLY A 208 -0.31 -9.33 1.57
CA GLY A 208 0.87 -8.50 1.25
C GLY A 208 0.50 -7.02 1.26
N ILE A 209 1.33 -6.17 1.84
CA ILE A 209 1.03 -4.75 2.01
C ILE A 209 2.14 -3.88 1.44
N LEU A 210 1.78 -2.96 0.56
CA LEU A 210 2.64 -1.85 0.15
C LEU A 210 2.13 -0.57 0.80
N ILE A 211 2.99 0.09 1.57
CA ILE A 211 2.63 1.29 2.32
C ILE A 211 3.55 2.46 1.96
N THR A 212 2.99 3.65 1.83
CA THR A 212 3.74 4.91 1.84
C THR A 212 3.17 5.84 2.89
N ASP A 213 4.04 6.62 3.56
CA ASP A 213 3.61 7.65 4.51
C ASP A 213 4.72 8.70 4.68
N HIS A 214 4.36 9.87 5.18
CA HIS A 214 5.30 10.91 5.59
C HIS A 214 5.89 10.63 6.97
N ASN A 215 5.20 9.87 7.80
CA ASN A 215 5.68 9.47 9.11
C ASN A 215 6.59 8.24 8.99
N VAL A 216 7.86 8.53 8.70
CA VAL A 216 8.88 7.51 8.42
C VAL A 216 9.06 6.55 9.58
N GLN A 217 9.09 7.07 10.82
CA GLN A 217 9.31 6.26 12.02
C GLN A 217 8.18 5.26 12.22
N GLU A 218 6.94 5.70 12.12
CA GLU A 218 5.76 4.85 12.27
C GLU A 218 5.67 3.80 11.15
N THR A 219 6.09 4.17 9.94
CA THR A 219 6.09 3.24 8.81
C THR A 219 7.19 2.20 8.94
N LEU A 220 8.42 2.61 9.23
CA LEU A 220 9.54 1.67 9.37
C LEU A 220 9.34 0.71 10.55
N SER A 221 8.64 1.12 11.62
CA SER A 221 8.38 0.26 12.79
C SER A 221 7.53 -0.98 12.47
N ILE A 222 6.76 -0.97 11.39
CA ILE A 222 5.85 -2.05 11.00
C ILE A 222 6.23 -2.73 9.69
N THR A 223 7.25 -2.24 8.98
CA THR A 223 7.68 -2.82 7.70
C THR A 223 8.73 -3.91 7.88
N ASP A 224 8.69 -4.93 7.03
CA ASP A 224 9.73 -5.95 6.94
C ASP A 224 10.88 -5.49 6.06
N ARG A 225 10.54 -4.68 5.04
CA ARG A 225 11.47 -4.16 4.05
C ARG A 225 10.97 -2.80 3.55
N ALA A 226 11.89 -1.93 3.15
CA ALA A 226 11.54 -0.64 2.58
C ALA A 226 12.40 -0.32 1.34
N TYR A 227 11.81 0.46 0.45
CA TYR A 227 12.48 1.12 -0.67
C TYR A 227 12.53 2.61 -0.39
N ILE A 228 13.70 3.21 -0.56
CA ILE A 228 13.87 4.67 -0.56
C ILE A 228 13.88 5.15 -1.99
N ILE A 229 12.91 5.99 -2.33
CA ILE A 229 12.78 6.59 -3.65
C ILE A 229 13.09 8.09 -3.61
N ASN A 230 13.80 8.57 -4.62
CA ASN A 230 13.99 9.99 -4.86
C ASN A 230 14.05 10.27 -6.37
N GLU A 231 13.42 11.36 -6.79
CA GLU A 231 13.38 11.80 -8.21
C GLU A 231 13.02 10.66 -9.20
N GLY A 232 12.11 9.77 -8.80
CA GLY A 232 11.64 8.65 -9.62
C GLY A 232 12.61 7.48 -9.76
N LEU A 233 13.62 7.36 -8.90
CA LEU A 233 14.59 6.26 -8.84
C LEU A 233 14.60 5.62 -7.46
N ILE A 234 14.71 4.30 -7.39
CA ILE A 234 15.03 3.61 -6.12
C ILE A 234 16.51 3.85 -5.82
N LEU A 235 16.78 4.47 -4.69
CA LEU A 235 18.14 4.74 -4.22
C LEU A 235 18.66 3.64 -3.30
N GLU A 236 17.77 3.07 -2.47
CA GLU A 236 18.13 2.08 -1.46
C GLU A 236 16.97 1.11 -1.26
N ALA A 237 17.27 -0.12 -0.91
CA ALA A 237 16.27 -1.13 -0.54
C ALA A 237 16.85 -2.08 0.50
N GLY A 238 16.06 -2.40 1.54
CA GLY A 238 16.51 -3.32 2.58
C GLY A 238 15.60 -3.36 3.80
N SER A 239 16.07 -4.01 4.87
CA SER A 239 15.36 -4.00 6.16
C SER A 239 15.36 -2.60 6.78
N PRO A 240 14.41 -2.28 7.69
CA PRO A 240 14.40 -1.01 8.41
C PRO A 240 15.74 -0.65 9.03
N GLU A 241 16.42 -1.63 9.64
CA GLU A 241 17.72 -1.42 10.27
C GLU A 241 18.83 -1.07 9.25
N SER A 242 18.78 -1.65 8.04
CA SER A 242 19.73 -1.32 6.97
C SER A 242 19.47 0.07 6.41
N ILE A 243 18.21 0.42 6.20
CA ILE A 243 17.80 1.75 5.72
C ILE A 243 18.22 2.85 6.70
N VAL A 244 18.02 2.64 8.00
CA VAL A 244 18.42 3.63 9.04
C VAL A 244 19.94 3.82 9.10
N LYS A 245 20.72 2.81 8.75
CA LYS A 245 22.21 2.88 8.71
C LYS A 245 22.76 3.41 7.39
N SER A 246 21.93 3.47 6.33
CA SER A 246 22.37 3.91 5.01
C SER A 246 22.70 5.40 5.01
N GLU A 247 23.91 5.75 4.61
CA GLU A 247 24.34 7.14 4.43
C GLU A 247 23.51 7.83 3.35
N THR A 248 23.20 7.13 2.27
CA THR A 248 22.35 7.63 1.17
C THR A 248 20.96 7.96 1.65
N ALA A 249 20.29 7.03 2.39
CA ALA A 249 18.96 7.27 2.94
C ALA A 249 18.94 8.42 3.93
N ARG A 250 19.97 8.56 4.77
CA ARG A 250 20.12 9.68 5.71
C ARG A 250 20.33 11.01 5.00
N ALA A 251 21.20 11.06 4.02
CA ALA A 251 21.51 12.30 3.30
C ALA A 251 20.30 12.84 2.50
N VAL A 252 19.50 11.92 1.90
CA VAL A 252 18.42 12.31 1.00
C VAL A 252 17.08 12.48 1.71
N TYR A 253 16.81 11.71 2.77
CA TYR A 253 15.46 11.64 3.32
C TYR A 253 15.36 11.61 4.84
N LEU A 254 16.10 10.74 5.54
CA LEU A 254 15.92 10.53 6.97
C LEU A 254 16.51 11.66 7.82
N GLY A 255 17.60 12.28 7.36
CA GLY A 255 18.41 13.21 8.15
C GLY A 255 19.38 12.48 9.10
N GLU A 256 20.47 13.15 9.46
CA GLU A 256 21.56 12.54 10.24
C GLU A 256 21.17 12.10 11.66
N ARG A 257 20.16 12.76 12.27
CA ARG A 257 19.71 12.51 13.65
C ARG A 257 18.58 11.49 13.76
N PHE A 258 18.13 10.91 12.65
CA PHE A 258 17.04 9.94 12.67
C PHE A 258 17.42 8.69 13.48
N LYS A 259 16.47 8.25 14.33
CA LYS A 259 16.53 7.00 15.12
C LYS A 259 15.18 6.31 15.01
N LEU A 260 15.20 4.99 14.91
CA LEU A 260 14.03 4.12 15.00
C LEU A 260 13.69 3.87 16.45
#